data_e22c0dd7f8dced14950eef868b9aad41
#
_entry.id   e22c0dd7f8dced14950eef868b9aad41
#
_cell.length_a   1.000
_cell.length_b   1.000
_cell.length_c   1.000
_cell.angle_alpha   90.00
_cell.angle_beta   90.00
_cell.angle_gamma   90.00
#
_symmetry.space_group_name_H-M   'P 1'
#
loop_
_entity.id
_entity.type
_entity.pdbx_description
1 polymer ?
#
loop_
_entity_poly.entity_id
_entity_poly.type
_entity_poly.pdbx_seq_one_letter_code
_entity_poly.pdbx_strand_id
1 'polypeptide(L)'
;MDLKDWITSGTAVAGVILGLYNLWRQQSTDRVKLRVTPAIVIAGGPTGVLTHTSFTVTPANVPEYVQLSVEVLNLSTFPVTIDEIGMTMSSAGRMSFVGARTSDRETLPLRLESREALTLYTESYHTSEFARGRDLFAETACGHRQIGQSISIESLKATAVTISR
;
A
#
# COMPACT_ATOMS: atom_id res chain seq x y z
N MET A 1 -17.75 -13.08 55.15
CA MET A 1 -17.25 -13.35 53.78
C MET A 1 -16.23 -14.45 53.91
N ASP A 2 -16.57 -15.64 53.44
CA ASP A 2 -15.73 -16.83 53.64
C ASP A 2 -14.57 -16.85 52.64
N LEU A 3 -13.45 -17.50 53.03
CA LEU A 3 -12.29 -17.66 52.17
C LEU A 3 -12.67 -18.22 50.76
N LYS A 4 -13.69 -19.07 50.71
CA LYS A 4 -14.26 -19.61 49.48
C LYS A 4 -14.83 -18.52 48.56
N ASP A 5 -15.54 -17.54 49.11
CA ASP A 5 -16.13 -16.45 48.34
C ASP A 5 -15.04 -15.58 47.69
N TRP A 6 -13.94 -15.36 48.39
CA TRP A 6 -12.79 -14.61 47.90
C TRP A 6 -12.08 -15.33 46.74
N ILE A 7 -11.87 -16.65 46.88
CA ILE A 7 -11.25 -17.46 45.81
C ILE A 7 -12.16 -17.50 44.56
N THR A 8 -13.46 -17.71 44.78
CA THR A 8 -14.42 -17.78 43.68
C THR A 8 -14.51 -16.43 42.93
N SER A 9 -14.58 -15.34 43.67
CA SER A 9 -14.61 -13.98 43.07
C SER A 9 -13.29 -13.65 42.37
N GLY A 10 -12.16 -13.99 42.94
CA GLY A 10 -10.85 -13.78 42.33
C GLY A 10 -10.67 -14.55 41.02
N THR A 11 -11.08 -15.81 40.98
CA THR A 11 -11.05 -16.63 39.74
C THR A 11 -11.99 -16.11 38.66
N ALA A 12 -13.19 -15.64 39.03
CA ALA A 12 -14.13 -15.05 38.08
C ALA A 12 -13.56 -13.77 37.46
N VAL A 13 -12.97 -12.87 38.24
CA VAL A 13 -12.35 -11.65 37.74
C VAL A 13 -11.15 -11.96 36.82
N ALA A 14 -10.29 -12.90 37.21
CA ALA A 14 -9.18 -13.33 36.38
C ALA A 14 -9.63 -13.93 35.06
N GLY A 15 -10.72 -14.73 35.07
CA GLY A 15 -11.32 -15.28 33.85
C GLY A 15 -11.85 -14.22 32.89
N VAL A 16 -12.52 -13.18 33.42
CA VAL A 16 -13.00 -12.05 32.60
C VAL A 16 -11.83 -11.27 31.98
N ILE A 17 -10.78 -10.99 32.76
CA ILE A 17 -9.61 -10.26 32.26
C ILE A 17 -8.93 -11.06 31.14
N LEU A 18 -8.71 -12.35 31.33
CA LEU A 18 -8.12 -13.23 30.31
C LEU A 18 -8.99 -13.34 29.07
N GLY A 19 -10.31 -13.42 29.23
CA GLY A 19 -11.27 -13.44 28.12
C GLY A 19 -11.23 -12.17 27.30
N LEU A 20 -11.23 -11.01 27.95
CA LEU A 20 -11.10 -9.70 27.29
C LEU A 20 -9.74 -9.54 26.60
N TYR A 21 -8.67 -9.96 27.23
CA TYR A 21 -7.33 -9.92 26.65
C TYR A 21 -7.24 -10.80 25.38
N ASN A 22 -7.76 -12.02 25.44
CA ASN A 22 -7.77 -12.92 24.28
C ASN A 22 -8.63 -12.37 23.14
N LEU A 23 -9.81 -11.83 23.44
CA LEU A 23 -10.69 -11.20 22.44
C LEU A 23 -9.99 -10.01 21.77
N TRP A 24 -9.36 -9.14 22.57
CA TRP A 24 -8.62 -7.99 22.04
C TRP A 24 -7.43 -8.44 21.19
N ARG A 25 -6.67 -9.43 21.62
CA ARG A 25 -5.54 -10.01 20.87
C ARG A 25 -6.01 -10.61 19.55
N GLN A 26 -7.09 -11.38 19.55
CA GLN A 26 -7.67 -11.96 18.32
C GLN A 26 -8.10 -10.86 17.36
N GLN A 27 -8.84 -9.88 17.82
CA GLN A 27 -9.30 -8.76 17.00
C GLN A 27 -8.15 -7.92 16.43
N SER A 28 -7.03 -7.80 17.13
CA SER A 28 -5.84 -7.10 16.62
C SER A 28 -5.06 -7.91 15.60
N THR A 29 -5.15 -9.25 15.65
CA THR A 29 -4.45 -10.17 14.73
C THR A 29 -5.22 -10.30 13.40
N ASP A 30 -6.55 -10.22 13.45
CA ASP A 30 -7.44 -10.37 12.29
C ASP A 30 -7.58 -9.11 11.42
N ARG A 31 -6.79 -8.07 11.72
CA ARG A 31 -6.77 -6.85 10.89
C ARG A 31 -5.89 -7.02 9.66
N VAL A 32 -6.37 -6.52 8.54
CA VAL A 32 -5.56 -6.37 7.32
C VAL A 32 -4.42 -5.40 7.61
N LYS A 33 -3.21 -5.85 7.33
CA LYS A 33 -1.98 -5.05 7.47
C LYS A 33 -1.20 -5.15 6.17
N LEU A 34 -1.10 -4.04 5.46
CA LEU A 34 -0.33 -3.95 4.22
C LEU A 34 0.80 -2.94 4.39
N ARG A 35 1.88 -3.14 3.65
CA ARG A 35 2.88 -2.12 3.39
C ARG A 35 2.91 -1.86 1.90
N VAL A 36 2.75 -0.61 1.51
CA VAL A 36 2.74 -0.17 0.11
C VAL A 36 3.95 0.72 -0.10
N THR A 37 4.83 0.33 -1.01
CA THR A 37 6.07 1.05 -1.33
C THR A 37 6.06 1.40 -2.81
N PRO A 38 5.69 2.62 -3.19
CA PRO A 38 5.75 3.06 -4.58
C PRO A 38 7.15 3.50 -4.96
N ALA A 39 7.52 3.23 -6.21
CA ALA A 39 8.77 3.69 -6.80
C ALA A 39 8.55 4.11 -8.27
N ILE A 40 9.49 4.88 -8.81
CA ILE A 40 9.51 5.24 -10.21
C ILE A 40 10.33 4.19 -10.95
N VAL A 41 9.80 3.73 -12.08
CA VAL A 41 10.49 2.80 -12.97
C VAL A 41 11.20 3.59 -14.05
N ILE A 42 12.49 3.36 -14.18
CA ILE A 42 13.27 3.86 -15.32
C ILE A 42 13.56 2.64 -16.21
N ALA A 43 13.13 2.74 -17.45
CA ALA A 43 13.53 1.78 -18.47
C ALA A 43 15.05 1.91 -18.67
N GLY A 44 15.82 1.00 -18.09
CA GLY A 44 17.28 1.01 -18.16
C GLY A 44 17.77 0.40 -19.46
N GLY A 45 18.35 1.24 -20.31
CA GLY A 45 19.27 0.85 -21.38
C GLY A 45 18.82 -0.24 -22.39
N PRO A 46 19.73 -0.69 -23.25
CA PRO A 46 19.41 -1.67 -24.32
C PRO A 46 19.07 -3.09 -23.82
N THR A 47 19.20 -3.36 -22.53
CA THR A 47 18.89 -4.66 -21.93
C THR A 47 17.44 -4.78 -21.43
N GLY A 48 16.64 -3.69 -21.49
CA GLY A 48 15.22 -3.72 -21.07
C GLY A 48 14.99 -4.00 -19.59
N VAL A 49 16.04 -3.93 -18.77
CA VAL A 49 15.92 -4.15 -17.32
C VAL A 49 15.20 -2.97 -16.68
N LEU A 50 14.05 -3.24 -16.09
CA LEU A 50 13.34 -2.25 -15.27
C LEU A 50 14.10 -2.06 -13.96
N THR A 51 14.62 -0.87 -13.75
CA THR A 51 15.30 -0.53 -12.50
C THR A 51 14.37 0.29 -11.62
N HIS A 52 14.06 -0.22 -10.44
CA HIS A 52 13.38 0.54 -9.41
C HIS A 52 14.35 1.57 -8.85
N THR A 53 14.01 2.84 -8.92
CA THR A 53 14.86 3.86 -8.33
C THR A 53 14.11 4.65 -7.27
N SER A 54 14.82 4.92 -6.19
CA SER A 54 14.40 5.84 -5.12
C SER A 54 15.07 7.22 -5.27
N PHE A 55 15.48 7.60 -6.48
CA PHE A 55 16.13 8.89 -6.67
C PHE A 55 15.12 10.06 -6.62
N THR A 56 15.63 11.23 -6.30
CA THR A 56 14.85 12.46 -6.30
C THR A 56 14.71 12.97 -7.74
N VAL A 57 13.46 13.15 -8.17
CA VAL A 57 13.13 13.76 -9.46
C VAL A 57 13.27 15.27 -9.34
N THR A 58 13.90 15.88 -10.34
CA THR A 58 14.04 17.33 -10.44
C THR A 58 13.55 17.83 -11.80
N PRO A 59 13.20 19.11 -11.96
CA PRO A 59 12.77 19.66 -13.26
C PRO A 59 13.77 19.45 -14.41
N ALA A 60 15.06 19.27 -14.09
CA ALA A 60 16.10 19.03 -15.08
C ALA A 60 16.20 17.58 -15.58
N ASN A 61 15.68 16.61 -14.81
CA ASN A 61 15.79 15.17 -15.09
C ASN A 61 14.45 14.43 -15.15
N VAL A 62 13.33 15.15 -15.09
CA VAL A 62 12.00 14.54 -15.13
C VAL A 62 11.69 14.08 -16.56
N PRO A 63 11.33 12.82 -16.76
CA PRO A 63 10.84 12.34 -18.06
C PRO A 63 9.43 12.87 -18.32
N GLU A 64 9.07 12.99 -19.60
CA GLU A 64 7.72 13.39 -20.02
C GLU A 64 6.67 12.35 -19.60
N TYR A 65 7.04 11.06 -19.68
CA TYR A 65 6.21 9.94 -19.27
C TYR A 65 6.90 9.16 -18.16
N VAL A 66 6.12 8.79 -17.15
CA VAL A 66 6.58 8.06 -15.97
C VAL A 66 5.78 6.79 -15.81
N GLN A 67 6.47 5.68 -15.61
CA GLN A 67 5.89 4.42 -15.17
C GLN A 67 6.17 4.25 -13.67
N LEU A 68 5.18 3.79 -12.93
CA LEU A 68 5.34 3.49 -11.50
C LEU A 68 5.41 2.00 -11.29
N SER A 69 6.13 1.61 -10.25
CA SER A 69 6.01 0.31 -9.63
C SER A 69 5.47 0.47 -8.21
N VAL A 70 4.60 -0.43 -7.81
CA VAL A 70 4.00 -0.43 -6.48
C VAL A 70 4.23 -1.81 -5.87
N GLU A 71 5.12 -1.87 -4.90
CA GLU A 71 5.30 -3.08 -4.10
C GLU A 71 4.27 -3.09 -2.98
N VAL A 72 3.49 -4.16 -2.91
CA VAL A 72 2.52 -4.41 -1.85
C VAL A 72 2.95 -5.65 -1.08
N LEU A 73 3.24 -5.50 0.21
CA LEU A 73 3.58 -6.59 1.11
C LEU A 73 2.42 -6.86 2.06
N ASN A 74 1.93 -8.08 2.08
CA ASN A 74 0.93 -8.52 3.04
C ASN A 74 1.58 -8.84 4.39
N LEU A 75 1.37 -8.00 5.38
CA LEU A 75 1.84 -8.18 6.75
C LEU A 75 0.80 -8.89 7.66
N SER A 76 -0.38 -9.23 7.11
CA SER A 76 -1.40 -9.98 7.82
C SER A 76 -0.99 -11.44 8.00
N THR A 77 -1.65 -12.13 8.90
CA THR A 77 -1.47 -13.57 9.16
C THR A 77 -2.31 -14.45 8.22
N PHE A 78 -3.08 -13.81 7.32
CA PHE A 78 -4.01 -14.47 6.40
C PHE A 78 -3.86 -13.87 4.99
N PRO A 79 -4.31 -14.60 3.95
CA PRO A 79 -4.28 -14.10 2.58
C PRO A 79 -5.20 -12.89 2.39
N VAL A 80 -4.78 -11.97 1.52
CA VAL A 80 -5.53 -10.76 1.17
C VAL A 80 -5.60 -10.63 -0.34
N THR A 81 -6.73 -10.25 -0.89
CA THR A 81 -6.87 -9.96 -2.32
C THR A 81 -6.69 -8.46 -2.54
N ILE A 82 -5.72 -8.08 -3.36
CA ILE A 82 -5.53 -6.71 -3.83
C ILE A 82 -6.43 -6.49 -5.03
N ASP A 83 -7.31 -5.51 -4.94
CA ASP A 83 -8.33 -5.22 -5.96
C ASP A 83 -7.97 -4.02 -6.82
N GLU A 84 -7.40 -2.98 -6.20
CA GLU A 84 -7.07 -1.74 -6.88
C GLU A 84 -5.76 -1.16 -6.37
N ILE A 85 -4.99 -0.54 -7.28
CA ILE A 85 -3.97 0.44 -6.95
C ILE A 85 -4.29 1.76 -7.63
N GLY A 86 -3.98 2.87 -6.98
CA GLY A 86 -4.30 4.18 -7.53
C GLY A 86 -3.72 5.31 -6.73
N MET A 87 -4.14 6.53 -7.10
CA MET A 87 -3.73 7.76 -6.44
C MET A 87 -4.97 8.60 -6.10
N THR A 88 -5.03 9.12 -4.88
CA THR A 88 -6.04 10.12 -4.51
C THR A 88 -5.65 11.46 -5.12
N MET A 89 -6.64 12.21 -5.60
CA MET A 89 -6.42 13.51 -6.25
C MET A 89 -6.86 14.66 -5.33
N SER A 90 -6.22 15.81 -5.44
CA SER A 90 -6.56 16.99 -4.64
C SER A 90 -7.96 17.55 -4.89
N SER A 91 -8.59 17.20 -6.01
CA SER A 91 -9.95 17.62 -6.40
C SER A 91 -11.04 16.63 -5.98
N ALA A 92 -10.90 15.95 -4.84
CA ALA A 92 -11.85 14.96 -4.31
C ALA A 92 -12.12 13.74 -5.23
N GLY A 93 -11.24 13.49 -6.18
CA GLY A 93 -11.29 12.31 -7.05
C GLY A 93 -10.22 11.27 -6.71
N ARG A 94 -10.25 10.17 -7.45
CA ARG A 94 -9.19 9.17 -7.46
C ARG A 94 -8.80 8.85 -8.91
N MET A 95 -7.55 8.56 -9.13
CA MET A 95 -7.00 8.02 -10.37
C MET A 95 -6.66 6.55 -10.13
N SER A 96 -7.41 5.65 -10.74
CA SER A 96 -7.13 4.22 -10.71
C SER A 96 -6.09 3.88 -11.77
N PHE A 97 -5.09 3.08 -11.43
CA PHE A 97 -4.08 2.63 -12.39
C PHE A 97 -4.60 1.38 -13.12
N VAL A 98 -5.49 1.61 -14.08
CA VAL A 98 -6.05 0.55 -14.91
C VAL A 98 -4.94 -0.11 -15.72
N GLY A 99 -4.97 -1.45 -15.83
CA GLY A 99 -3.94 -2.20 -16.56
C GLY A 99 -2.64 -2.43 -15.79
N ALA A 100 -2.61 -2.09 -14.50
CA ALA A 100 -1.49 -2.45 -13.64
C ALA A 100 -1.31 -3.98 -13.61
N ARG A 101 -0.07 -4.45 -13.78
CA ARG A 101 0.26 -5.87 -13.94
C ARG A 101 1.56 -6.23 -13.24
N THR A 102 1.70 -7.49 -12.91
CA THR A 102 2.96 -8.06 -12.41
C THR A 102 4.00 -8.20 -13.53
N SER A 103 5.24 -8.59 -13.17
CA SER A 103 6.25 -9.00 -14.15
C SER A 103 5.76 -10.14 -15.05
N ASP A 104 4.93 -11.03 -14.53
CA ASP A 104 4.36 -12.19 -15.22
C ASP A 104 3.08 -11.87 -16.01
N ARG A 105 2.74 -10.57 -16.08
CA ARG A 105 1.57 -10.02 -16.80
C ARG A 105 0.22 -10.36 -16.17
N GLU A 106 0.18 -10.79 -14.93
CA GLU A 106 -1.07 -10.94 -14.20
C GLU A 106 -1.64 -9.56 -13.84
N THR A 107 -2.95 -9.43 -13.92
CA THR A 107 -3.70 -8.19 -13.65
C THR A 107 -4.50 -8.30 -12.36
N LEU A 108 -4.83 -7.16 -11.75
CA LEU A 108 -5.73 -7.13 -10.61
C LEU A 108 -7.14 -7.63 -10.98
N PRO A 109 -7.87 -8.27 -10.05
CA PRO A 109 -7.50 -8.51 -8.66
C PRO A 109 -6.54 -9.70 -8.48
N LEU A 110 -5.60 -9.59 -7.53
CA LEU A 110 -4.60 -10.61 -7.24
C LEU A 110 -4.61 -11.00 -5.76
N ARG A 111 -4.55 -12.31 -5.51
CA ARG A 111 -4.45 -12.84 -4.15
C ARG A 111 -3.00 -12.85 -3.72
N LEU A 112 -2.76 -12.34 -2.52
CA LEU A 112 -1.45 -12.22 -1.89
C LEU A 112 -1.45 -13.03 -0.59
N GLU A 113 -0.62 -14.05 -0.51
CA GLU A 113 -0.53 -14.91 0.67
C GLU A 113 0.08 -14.15 1.87
N SER A 114 -0.04 -14.73 3.05
CA SER A 114 0.56 -14.13 4.26
C SER A 114 2.07 -13.97 4.11
N ARG A 115 2.58 -12.77 4.41
CA ARG A 115 4.00 -12.41 4.30
C ARG A 115 4.56 -12.42 2.88
N GLU A 116 3.73 -12.47 1.89
CA GLU A 116 4.11 -12.39 0.49
C GLU A 116 4.16 -10.93 0.02
N ALA A 117 5.07 -10.64 -0.91
CA ALA A 117 5.19 -9.37 -1.59
C ALA A 117 4.83 -9.51 -3.07
N LEU A 118 4.14 -8.51 -3.59
CA LEU A 118 3.74 -8.40 -4.98
C LEU A 118 4.19 -7.05 -5.53
N THR A 119 4.82 -7.04 -6.70
CA THR A 119 5.16 -5.81 -7.39
C THR A 119 4.28 -5.64 -8.62
N LEU A 120 3.55 -4.53 -8.65
CA LEU A 120 2.69 -4.14 -9.76
C LEU A 120 3.33 -2.99 -10.53
N TYR A 121 3.32 -3.08 -11.84
CA TYR A 121 3.79 -2.05 -12.76
C TYR A 121 2.61 -1.38 -13.42
N THR A 122 2.56 -0.06 -13.37
CA THR A 122 1.51 0.71 -14.05
C THR A 122 1.83 0.86 -15.54
N GLU A 123 0.88 1.36 -16.30
CA GLU A 123 1.17 1.93 -17.60
C GLU A 123 1.96 3.24 -17.46
N SER A 124 2.44 3.77 -18.56
CA SER A 124 3.13 5.07 -18.58
C SER A 124 2.11 6.20 -18.58
N TYR A 125 2.24 7.11 -17.63
CA TYR A 125 1.41 8.30 -17.47
C TYR A 125 2.23 9.55 -17.76
N HIS A 126 1.61 10.58 -18.29
CA HIS A 126 2.25 11.87 -18.47
C HIS A 126 2.54 12.49 -17.10
N THR A 127 3.76 13.05 -16.92
CA THR A 127 4.19 13.55 -15.61
C THR A 127 3.25 14.62 -15.03
N SER A 128 2.63 15.45 -15.88
CA SER A 128 1.66 16.46 -15.43
C SER A 128 0.43 15.90 -14.73
N GLU A 129 0.08 14.63 -14.95
CA GLU A 129 -1.08 13.99 -14.30
C GLU A 129 -0.86 13.85 -12.80
N PHE A 130 0.40 13.74 -12.38
CA PHE A 130 0.78 13.65 -10.96
C PHE A 130 0.74 14.99 -10.21
N ALA A 131 0.60 16.13 -10.92
CA ALA A 131 0.59 17.46 -10.31
C ALA A 131 -0.55 17.64 -9.28
N ARG A 132 -1.66 16.94 -9.47
CA ARG A 132 -2.82 16.96 -8.56
C ARG A 132 -2.90 15.74 -7.66
N GLY A 133 -1.93 14.84 -7.75
CA GLY A 133 -1.85 13.63 -6.94
C GLY A 133 -1.52 13.93 -5.49
N ARG A 134 -2.17 13.22 -4.55
CA ARG A 134 -1.90 13.31 -3.11
C ARG A 134 -1.21 12.05 -2.64
N ASP A 135 -1.96 11.00 -2.42
CA ASP A 135 -1.49 9.78 -1.81
C ASP A 135 -1.68 8.60 -2.75
N LEU A 136 -0.63 7.81 -2.93
CA LEU A 136 -0.75 6.55 -3.63
C LEU A 136 -1.30 5.50 -2.67
N PHE A 137 -2.20 4.64 -3.14
CA PHE A 137 -2.83 3.63 -2.30
C PHE A 137 -2.91 2.27 -3.00
N ALA A 138 -3.01 1.23 -2.19
CA ALA A 138 -3.51 -0.07 -2.57
C ALA A 138 -4.78 -0.37 -1.77
N GLU A 139 -5.80 -0.89 -2.43
CA GLU A 139 -7.07 -1.25 -1.85
C GLU A 139 -7.32 -2.74 -2.01
N THR A 140 -7.85 -3.35 -0.96
CA THR A 140 -8.18 -4.77 -0.94
C THR A 140 -9.64 -4.99 -1.31
N ALA A 141 -9.99 -6.20 -1.74
CA ALA A 141 -11.37 -6.58 -2.05
C ALA A 141 -12.36 -6.42 -0.86
N CYS A 142 -11.85 -6.39 0.38
CA CYS A 142 -12.67 -6.08 1.55
C CYS A 142 -12.78 -4.58 1.88
N GLY A 143 -12.25 -3.70 1.00
CA GLY A 143 -12.31 -2.24 1.13
C GLY A 143 -11.27 -1.64 2.07
N HIS A 144 -10.31 -2.43 2.56
CA HIS A 144 -9.20 -1.86 3.34
C HIS A 144 -8.23 -1.15 2.40
N ARG A 145 -7.96 0.13 2.67
CA ARG A 145 -7.04 0.97 1.90
C ARG A 145 -5.80 1.28 2.70
N GLN A 146 -4.64 1.03 2.11
CA GLN A 146 -3.34 1.37 2.67
C GLN A 146 -2.63 2.39 1.79
N ILE A 147 -2.19 3.48 2.39
CA ILE A 147 -1.42 4.53 1.72
C ILE A 147 0.05 4.14 1.66
N GLY A 148 0.65 4.33 0.49
CA GLY A 148 2.07 4.19 0.24
C GLY A 148 2.73 5.57 0.04
N GLN A 149 3.90 5.74 0.62
CA GLN A 149 4.71 6.96 0.48
C GLN A 149 6.13 6.60 0.10
N SER A 150 6.75 7.43 -0.75
CA SER A 150 8.17 7.36 -1.05
C SER A 150 8.71 8.73 -1.47
N ILE A 151 10.01 8.94 -1.24
CA ILE A 151 10.69 10.19 -1.58
C ILE A 151 10.60 10.48 -3.09
N SER A 152 10.71 9.43 -3.93
CA SER A 152 10.62 9.56 -5.38
C SER A 152 9.24 10.06 -5.84
N ILE A 153 8.17 9.56 -5.25
CA ILE A 153 6.80 10.02 -5.58
C ILE A 153 6.57 11.45 -5.09
N GLU A 154 7.03 11.80 -3.90
CA GLU A 154 6.90 13.17 -3.40
C GLU A 154 7.67 14.17 -4.28
N SER A 155 8.89 13.83 -4.71
CA SER A 155 9.68 14.67 -5.61
C SER A 155 9.05 14.76 -7.01
N LEU A 156 8.46 13.67 -7.52
CA LEU A 156 7.73 13.67 -8.79
C LEU A 156 6.53 14.64 -8.74
N LYS A 157 5.72 14.57 -7.70
CA LYS A 157 4.57 15.46 -7.51
C LYS A 157 5.00 16.94 -7.45
N ALA A 158 6.02 17.24 -6.66
CA ALA A 158 6.55 18.58 -6.53
C ALA A 158 7.05 19.14 -7.89
N THR A 159 7.75 18.31 -8.66
CA THR A 159 8.24 18.66 -9.99
C THR A 159 7.11 18.82 -11.00
N ALA A 160 6.11 17.94 -10.99
CA ALA A 160 4.95 18.01 -11.86
C ALA A 160 4.16 19.32 -11.66
N VAL A 161 4.00 19.78 -10.42
CA VAL A 161 3.38 21.09 -10.11
C VAL A 161 4.17 22.24 -10.72
N THR A 162 5.51 22.17 -10.72
CA THR A 162 6.38 23.23 -11.25
C THR A 162 6.28 23.33 -12.78
N ILE A 163 6.14 22.19 -13.48
CA ILE A 163 6.07 22.13 -14.95
C ILE A 163 4.67 22.51 -15.47
N SER A 164 3.62 22.31 -14.66
CA SER A 164 2.23 22.57 -15.07
C SER A 164 1.79 24.03 -14.86
N ARG A 165 2.68 24.91 -14.41
CA ARG A 165 2.50 26.36 -14.30
C ARG A 165 3.05 27.08 -15.51
#